data_cca6cb8c060f4f92ba50845091ad3563
#
_entry.id   cca6cb8c060f4f92ba50845091ad3563
#
_cell.length_a   1.000
_cell.length_b   1.000
_cell.length_c   1.000
_cell.angle_alpha   90.00
_cell.angle_beta   90.00
_cell.angle_gamma   90.00
#
_symmetry.space_group_name_H-M   'P 1'
#
loop_
_entity.id
_entity.type
_entity.pdbx_description
1 polymer ?
#
loop_
_entity_poly.entity_id
_entity_poly.type
_entity_poly.pdbx_seq_one_letter_code
_entity_poly.pdbx_strand_id
1 'polypeptide(L)'
;MIYLVSRNKSLFGSEKYQYATFEEAMKLLLPLELAQFDTETKGLDPHTKELLTIQLGCREFQVVFDWTTMTKKEKLEIKKYFESDRIFIGWNLLFDLG
;
A
#
# COMPACT_ATOMS: atom_id res chain seq x y z
N MET A 1 8.86 -9.57 7.70
CA MET A 1 7.42 -9.84 7.82
C MET A 1 6.66 -9.05 6.77
N ILE A 2 5.83 -9.73 6.01
CA ILE A 2 5.00 -9.07 4.98
C ILE A 2 3.53 -9.29 5.33
N TYR A 3 2.80 -8.19 5.49
CA TYR A 3 1.37 -8.20 5.75
C TYR A 3 0.62 -7.87 4.47
N LEU A 4 -0.51 -8.53 4.26
CA LEU A 4 -1.38 -8.30 3.12
C LEU A 4 -2.74 -7.81 3.60
N VAL A 5 -3.16 -6.67 3.07
CA VAL A 5 -4.49 -6.10 3.31
C VAL A 5 -5.29 -6.23 2.02
N SER A 6 -6.20 -7.18 1.97
CA SER A 6 -7.04 -7.44 0.80
C SER A 6 -8.34 -8.10 1.21
N ARG A 7 -9.42 -7.76 0.51
CA ARG A 7 -10.71 -8.45 0.64
C ARG A 7 -10.81 -9.66 -0.27
N ASN A 8 -9.86 -9.80 -1.19
CA ASN A 8 -9.82 -10.95 -2.11
C ASN A 8 -8.64 -11.84 -1.78
N LYS A 9 -8.81 -12.68 -0.77
CA LYS A 9 -7.73 -13.55 -0.27
C LYS A 9 -7.36 -14.66 -1.25
N SER A 10 -8.21 -14.96 -2.23
CA SER A 10 -7.93 -16.03 -3.18
C SER A 10 -6.86 -15.66 -4.21
N LEU A 11 -6.62 -14.37 -4.45
CA LEU A 11 -5.64 -13.91 -5.43
C LEU A 11 -4.19 -14.02 -4.94
N PHE A 12 -3.99 -14.06 -3.63
CA PHE A 12 -2.67 -13.95 -3.03
C PHE A 12 -2.33 -15.16 -2.17
N GLY A 13 -2.75 -16.34 -2.57
CA GLY A 13 -2.55 -17.57 -1.82
C GLY A 13 -1.07 -17.93 -1.66
N SER A 14 -0.35 -17.19 -0.83
CA SER A 14 1.06 -17.44 -0.54
C SER A 14 1.29 -17.52 0.96
N GLU A 15 2.10 -18.50 1.39
CA GLU A 15 2.52 -18.64 2.77
C GLU A 15 3.45 -17.51 3.22
N LYS A 16 3.94 -16.69 2.27
CA LYS A 16 4.85 -15.58 2.56
C LYS A 16 4.15 -14.37 3.17
N TYR A 17 2.83 -14.30 3.06
CA TYR A 17 2.05 -13.15 3.54
C TYR A 17 1.25 -13.54 4.76
N GLN A 18 1.18 -12.61 5.70
CA GLN A 18 0.26 -12.69 6.82
C GLN A 18 -0.85 -11.67 6.59
N TYR A 19 -2.10 -12.11 6.62
CA TYR A 19 -3.23 -11.20 6.42
C TYR A 19 -3.39 -10.27 7.63
N ALA A 20 -3.67 -9.02 7.33
CA ALA A 20 -3.98 -8.01 8.33
C ALA A 20 -5.19 -7.21 7.88
N THR A 21 -5.92 -6.65 8.83
CA THR A 21 -6.97 -5.70 8.51
C THR A 21 -6.34 -4.35 8.18
N PHE A 22 -7.11 -3.50 7.49
CA PHE A 22 -6.66 -2.13 7.22
C PHE A 22 -6.29 -1.39 8.50
N GLU A 23 -7.11 -1.53 9.53
CA GLU A 23 -6.87 -0.87 10.82
C GLU A 23 -5.60 -1.35 11.51
N GLU A 24 -5.35 -2.67 11.50
CA GLU A 24 -4.13 -3.24 12.04
C GLU A 24 -2.90 -2.71 11.30
N ALA A 25 -2.98 -2.67 9.98
CA ALA A 25 -1.89 -2.17 9.15
C ALA A 25 -1.59 -0.70 9.43
N MET A 26 -2.62 0.12 9.55
CA MET A 26 -2.43 1.55 9.84
C MET A 26 -1.81 1.77 11.21
N LYS A 27 -2.14 0.94 12.21
CA LYS A 27 -1.49 1.01 13.52
C LYS A 27 0.01 0.75 13.46
N LEU A 28 0.44 -0.11 12.55
CA LEU A 28 1.86 -0.37 12.33
C LEU A 28 2.55 0.79 11.61
N LEU A 29 1.85 1.44 10.69
CA LEU A 29 2.41 2.47 9.83
C LEU A 29 2.44 3.86 10.47
N LEU A 30 1.46 4.17 11.33
CA LEU A 30 1.34 5.52 11.92
C LEU A 30 2.56 5.96 12.73
N PRO A 31 3.24 5.10 13.50
CA PRO A 31 4.44 5.53 14.25
C PRO A 31 5.66 5.80 13.39
N LEU A 32 5.68 5.41 12.13
CA LEU A 32 6.85 5.56 11.28
C LEU A 32 7.09 7.03 10.92
N GLU A 33 8.30 7.52 11.15
CA GLU A 33 8.74 8.83 10.67
C GLU A 33 9.31 8.77 9.27
N LEU A 34 9.85 7.61 8.90
CA LEU A 34 10.36 7.31 7.58
C LEU A 34 9.66 6.06 7.07
N ALA A 35 9.00 6.17 5.94
CA ALA A 35 8.30 5.06 5.32
C ALA A 35 8.86 4.79 3.93
N GLN A 36 9.11 3.52 3.65
CA GLN A 36 9.45 3.07 2.31
C GLN A 36 8.17 2.69 1.58
N PHE A 37 8.08 3.01 0.30
CA PHE A 37 6.91 2.64 -0.47
C PHE A 37 7.29 2.16 -1.86
N ASP A 38 6.43 1.33 -2.42
CA ASP A 38 6.50 0.87 -3.80
C ASP A 38 5.08 0.65 -4.30
N THR A 39 4.92 0.62 -5.61
CA THR A 39 3.61 0.43 -6.22
C THR A 39 3.73 -0.53 -7.40
N GLU A 40 2.65 -1.27 -7.65
CA GLU A 40 2.50 -2.07 -8.85
C GLU A 40 1.27 -1.60 -9.61
N THR A 41 1.42 -1.45 -10.92
CA THR A 41 0.37 -0.98 -11.80
C THR A 41 0.15 -1.96 -12.94
N LYS A 42 -1.03 -1.87 -13.53
CA LYS A 42 -1.39 -2.66 -14.70
C LYS A 42 -1.05 -1.88 -15.97
N GLY A 43 -0.40 -2.56 -16.94
CA GLY A 43 -0.10 -1.97 -18.23
C GLY A 43 1.22 -1.21 -18.28
N LEU A 44 1.65 -0.86 -19.49
CA LEU A 44 2.92 -0.21 -19.76
C LEU A 44 2.78 1.29 -20.05
N ASP A 45 1.57 1.76 -20.37
CA ASP A 45 1.32 3.16 -20.68
C ASP A 45 1.13 3.95 -19.39
N PRO A 46 1.99 4.95 -19.11
CA PRO A 46 1.85 5.73 -17.87
C PRO A 46 0.54 6.53 -17.79
N HIS A 47 -0.12 6.78 -18.90
CA HIS A 47 -1.39 7.52 -18.90
C HIS A 47 -2.60 6.64 -18.61
N THR A 48 -2.47 5.33 -18.76
CA THR A 48 -3.57 4.37 -18.57
C THR A 48 -3.29 3.36 -17.46
N LYS A 49 -2.22 3.55 -16.71
CA LYS A 49 -1.86 2.64 -15.62
C LYS A 49 -2.92 2.64 -14.53
N GLU A 50 -3.44 1.46 -14.25
CA GLU A 50 -4.33 1.23 -13.13
C GLU A 50 -3.50 0.75 -11.94
N LEU A 51 -3.66 1.40 -10.80
CA LEU A 51 -2.93 1.03 -9.59
C LEU A 51 -3.48 -0.27 -9.02
N LEU A 52 -2.63 -1.28 -8.88
CA LEU A 52 -3.01 -2.58 -8.33
C LEU A 52 -2.68 -2.70 -6.85
N THR A 53 -1.45 -2.38 -6.47
CA THR A 53 -1.00 -2.48 -5.09
C THR A 53 -0.16 -1.29 -4.68
N ILE A 54 -0.23 -0.96 -3.39
CA ILE A 54 0.70 -0.05 -2.73
C ILE A 54 1.37 -0.82 -1.62
N GLN A 55 2.68 -0.76 -1.57
CA GLN A 55 3.47 -1.35 -0.50
C GLN A 55 4.06 -0.24 0.35
N LEU A 56 3.84 -0.32 1.67
CA LEU A 56 4.34 0.64 2.64
C LEU A 56 5.00 -0.09 3.80
N GLY A 57 6.09 0.45 4.32
CA GLY A 57 6.72 -0.16 5.47
C GLY A 57 8.08 0.38 5.81
N CYS A 58 8.86 -0.44 6.48
CA CYS A 58 10.21 -0.14 6.92
C CYS A 58 11.06 -1.41 6.79
N ARG A 59 12.28 -1.40 7.38
CA ARG A 59 13.16 -2.57 7.29
C ARG A 59 12.56 -3.82 7.94
N GLU A 60 11.80 -3.65 9.01
CA GLU A 60 11.30 -4.76 9.83
C GLU A 60 10.04 -5.38 9.26
N PHE A 61 9.24 -4.59 8.55
CA PHE A 61 7.98 -5.08 7.99
C PHE A 61 7.57 -4.30 6.75
N GLN A 62 6.76 -4.95 5.92
CA GLN A 62 6.13 -4.33 4.76
C GLN A 62 4.63 -4.64 4.79
N VAL A 63 3.82 -3.68 4.40
CA VAL A 63 2.38 -3.86 4.25
C VAL A 63 2.01 -3.68 2.78
N VAL A 64 1.40 -4.69 2.20
CA VAL A 64 0.92 -4.64 0.81
C VAL A 64 -0.58 -4.40 0.85
N PHE A 65 -1.01 -3.27 0.31
CA PHE A 65 -2.43 -2.93 0.19
C PHE A 65 -2.91 -3.30 -1.21
N ASP A 66 -3.92 -4.16 -1.26
CA ASP A 66 -4.63 -4.46 -2.50
C ASP A 66 -5.58 -3.30 -2.81
N TRP A 67 -5.12 -2.38 -3.65
CA TRP A 67 -5.84 -1.16 -3.97
C TRP A 67 -7.20 -1.44 -4.61
N THR A 68 -7.29 -2.53 -5.36
CA THR A 68 -8.52 -2.87 -6.09
C THR A 68 -9.68 -3.25 -5.19
N THR A 69 -9.41 -3.71 -3.96
CA THR A 69 -10.44 -4.10 -3.00
C THR A 69 -10.67 -3.08 -1.90
N MET A 70 -9.97 -1.95 -1.94
CA MET A 70 -10.09 -0.92 -0.91
C MET A 70 -11.31 -0.04 -1.14
N THR A 71 -11.94 0.39 -0.03
CA THR A 71 -13.02 1.38 -0.08
C THR A 71 -12.48 2.77 -0.36
N LYS A 72 -13.37 3.69 -0.76
CA LYS A 72 -12.98 5.10 -0.95
C LYS A 72 -12.44 5.72 0.33
N LYS A 73 -13.00 5.37 1.47
CA LYS A 73 -12.56 5.86 2.77
C LYS A 73 -11.15 5.39 3.08
N GLU A 74 -10.85 4.12 2.84
CA GLU A 74 -9.52 3.55 3.03
C GLU A 74 -8.50 4.19 2.10
N LYS A 75 -8.85 4.38 0.84
CA LYS A 75 -7.99 5.07 -0.13
C LYS A 75 -7.67 6.49 0.30
N LEU A 76 -8.66 7.20 0.83
CA LEU A 76 -8.46 8.55 1.34
C LEU A 76 -7.51 8.56 2.54
N GLU A 77 -7.59 7.58 3.40
CA GLU A 77 -6.69 7.44 4.54
C GLU A 77 -5.25 7.22 4.10
N ILE A 78 -5.02 6.39 3.09
CA ILE A 78 -3.70 6.19 2.51
C ILE A 78 -3.18 7.49 1.88
N LYS A 79 -4.04 8.21 1.18
CA LYS A 79 -3.67 9.51 0.60
C LYS A 79 -3.23 10.50 1.69
N LYS A 80 -3.97 10.57 2.78
CA LYS A 80 -3.61 11.42 3.93
C LYS A 80 -2.29 11.01 4.55
N TYR A 81 -2.02 9.71 4.59
CA TYR A 81 -0.74 9.20 5.08
C TYR A 81 0.42 9.74 4.24
N PHE A 82 0.29 9.71 2.90
CA PHE A 82 1.30 10.26 2.00
C PHE A 82 1.43 11.78 2.10
N GLU A 83 0.39 12.48 2.50
CA GLU A 83 0.40 13.95 2.67
C GLU A 83 0.92 14.38 4.05
N SER A 84 1.22 13.45 4.93
CA SER A 84 1.74 13.74 6.26
C SER A 84 3.20 14.20 6.22
N ASP A 85 3.70 14.68 7.37
CA ASP A 85 5.08 15.20 7.49
C ASP A 85 6.16 14.12 7.47
N ARG A 86 5.79 12.88 7.20
CA ARG A 86 6.73 11.76 7.12
C ARG A 86 7.67 11.90 5.94
N ILE A 87 8.83 11.29 6.06
CA ILE A 87 9.77 11.16 4.95
C ILE A 87 9.41 9.87 4.20
N PHE A 88 9.22 9.98 2.89
CA PHE A 88 8.89 8.84 2.05
C PHE A 88 10.04 8.56 1.09
N ILE A 89 10.45 7.29 1.01
CA ILE A 89 11.44 6.82 0.05
C ILE A 89 10.78 5.76 -0.81
N GLY A 90 10.78 5.97 -2.12
CA GLY A 90 10.16 4.99 -3.00
C GLY A 90 10.38 5.29 -4.47
N TRP A 91 9.75 4.46 -5.28
CA TRP A 91 9.85 4.45 -6.73
C TRP A 91 8.45 4.63 -7.33
N ASN A 92 8.36 5.03 -8.59
CA ASN A 92 7.09 5.22 -9.29
C ASN A 92 6.20 6.34 -8.74
N LEU A 93 6.74 7.56 -8.76
CA LEU A 93 5.99 8.75 -8.34
C LEU A 93 5.06 9.31 -9.43
N LEU A 94 4.88 8.60 -10.55
CA LEU A 94 4.21 9.11 -11.74
C LEU A 94 2.71 8.80 -11.81
N PHE A 95 2.09 8.35 -10.72
CA PHE A 95 0.67 8.05 -10.71
C PHE A 95 -0.07 8.93 -9.71
N ASP A 96 -1.37 9.09 -9.95
CA ASP A 96 -2.25 9.89 -9.10
C ASP A 96 -3.04 8.98 -8.16
N LEU A 97 -2.98 9.27 -6.87
CA LEU A 97 -3.74 8.54 -5.85
C LEU A 97 -5.20 9.03 -5.76
N GLY A 98 -5.48 10.15 -6.39
CA GLY A 98 -6.83 10.72 -6.39
C GLY A 98 -7.81 9.99 -7.30
#